data_4a22cdc28d3b78de85a3d04f04341395
#
_entry.id   4a22cdc28d3b78de85a3d04f04341395
#
_cell.length_a   1.000
_cell.length_b   1.000
_cell.length_c   1.000
_cell.angle_alpha   90.00
_cell.angle_beta   90.00
_cell.angle_gamma   90.00
#
_symmetry.space_group_name_H-M   'P 1'
#
loop_
_entity.id
_entity.type
_entity.pdbx_description
1 polymer ?
#
loop_
_entity_poly.entity_id
_entity_poly.type
_entity_poly.pdbx_seq_one_letter_code
_entity_poly.pdbx_strand_id
1 'polypeptide(L)'
;MSDRWTPDSWRALPVQQVPDYPDAAALAAVERQLASFPPLVFAGEARRLKRELAKVAKGEAFLLQGGDCAESFAEHSADNIRDFFRVFLQMAVVLTYAGASPVVKVGRIAGQFAKPRSAPMETVDGVELPSYRGDIVNDIEFTPEARIPDPRRQIEAYRQSAATLNLLRAFANGGYASLGNAHQWMLGFIKDSPQSGRYQALADRITEALDFMRAIGLDAENHPEMRSTEFFTSHEALLLGFEQALTRVDSTTGDWYATSGHMIWIGDRTRQADHAHMEYCRGVKNPLGLKCGPSLKPDDLIRLIDTLNPQNEAGRLTLIARFGADKVGDHLPALVRAVKREGRTVVWSCDPMHGNTIKAASGYKTRPFDQILKEVKDFFAVHAAEGTFAGGVHLEMTGKNVTECTGGARAITDADLKDRYHTYCDPRLNAEQAIEMAFLVAELLKQERSGRVRPVIEAAE
;
A
#
# COMPACT_ATOMS: atom_id res chain seq x y z
N MET A 1 28.76 -10.54 14.78
CA MET A 1 27.96 -10.59 13.52
C MET A 1 28.93 -10.27 12.40
N SER A 2 28.92 -10.97 11.27
CA SER A 2 29.76 -10.60 10.14
C SER A 2 29.31 -9.23 9.66
N ASP A 3 30.23 -8.27 9.52
CA ASP A 3 29.94 -6.91 9.07
C ASP A 3 29.38 -6.85 7.62
N ARG A 4 29.45 -7.97 6.91
CA ARG A 4 29.03 -8.04 5.51
C ARG A 4 27.66 -8.72 5.39
N TRP A 5 26.64 -7.92 5.01
CA TRP A 5 25.32 -8.42 4.68
C TRP A 5 25.33 -9.31 3.42
N THR A 6 24.55 -10.39 3.45
CA THR A 6 24.25 -11.24 2.30
C THR A 6 22.74 -11.51 2.26
N PRO A 7 22.16 -11.87 1.09
CA PRO A 7 20.71 -12.12 0.99
C PRO A 7 20.17 -13.21 1.93
N ASP A 8 21.03 -14.07 2.47
CA ASP A 8 20.72 -15.16 3.38
C ASP A 8 21.14 -14.90 4.84
N SER A 9 21.76 -13.74 5.15
CA SER A 9 22.21 -13.41 6.51
C SER A 9 21.09 -13.44 7.56
N TRP A 10 19.85 -13.18 7.15
CA TRP A 10 18.67 -13.26 8.00
C TRP A 10 18.39 -14.66 8.56
N ARG A 11 18.87 -15.75 7.89
CA ARG A 11 18.62 -17.14 8.31
C ARG A 11 19.27 -17.50 9.64
N ALA A 12 20.26 -16.72 10.07
CA ALA A 12 20.94 -16.89 11.35
C ALA A 12 20.23 -16.21 12.52
N LEU A 13 19.11 -15.48 12.25
CA LEU A 13 18.42 -14.67 13.24
C LEU A 13 17.02 -15.21 13.53
N PRO A 14 16.43 -14.88 14.69
CA PRO A 14 15.05 -15.24 15.00
C PRO A 14 14.10 -14.68 13.94
N VAL A 15 13.19 -15.50 13.46
CA VAL A 15 12.19 -15.13 12.45
C VAL A 15 10.78 -15.33 13.00
N GLN A 16 9.91 -14.35 12.77
CA GLN A 16 8.50 -14.39 13.17
C GLN A 16 7.61 -14.70 11.98
N GLN A 17 6.41 -15.23 12.24
CA GLN A 17 5.37 -15.45 11.23
C GLN A 17 5.74 -16.48 10.14
N VAL A 18 6.72 -17.34 10.38
CA VAL A 18 7.11 -18.41 9.44
C VAL A 18 6.04 -19.51 9.44
N PRO A 19 5.56 -19.94 8.25
CA PRO A 19 4.75 -21.15 8.14
C PRO A 19 5.58 -22.41 8.49
N ASP A 20 4.95 -23.35 9.14
CA ASP A 20 5.56 -24.65 9.41
C ASP A 20 5.37 -25.57 8.19
N TYR A 21 6.33 -25.55 7.27
CA TYR A 21 6.29 -26.41 6.08
C TYR A 21 6.73 -27.83 6.45
N PRO A 22 5.87 -28.85 6.24
CA PRO A 22 6.18 -30.21 6.66
C PRO A 22 7.33 -30.87 5.87
N ASP A 23 7.61 -30.37 4.66
CA ASP A 23 8.68 -30.85 3.77
C ASP A 23 9.69 -29.75 3.49
N ALA A 24 10.76 -29.73 4.28
CA ALA A 24 11.86 -28.77 4.11
C ALA A 24 12.63 -28.96 2.78
N ALA A 25 12.67 -30.20 2.25
CA ALA A 25 13.35 -30.47 0.98
C ALA A 25 12.53 -29.91 -0.19
N ALA A 26 11.21 -30.02 -0.15
CA ALA A 26 10.31 -29.38 -1.12
C ALA A 26 10.40 -27.86 -1.05
N LEU A 27 10.43 -27.26 0.14
CA LEU A 27 10.63 -25.82 0.30
C LEU A 27 11.95 -25.36 -0.34
N ALA A 28 13.06 -26.04 -0.03
CA ALA A 28 14.36 -25.72 -0.60
C ALA A 28 14.40 -25.90 -2.13
N ALA A 29 13.66 -26.87 -2.68
CA ALA A 29 13.53 -27.05 -4.13
C ALA A 29 12.76 -25.90 -4.79
N VAL A 30 11.68 -25.43 -4.16
CA VAL A 30 10.89 -24.28 -4.62
C VAL A 30 11.71 -22.99 -4.57
N GLU A 31 12.44 -22.73 -3.48
CA GLU A 31 13.33 -21.55 -3.37
C GLU A 31 14.39 -21.55 -4.48
N ARG A 32 15.02 -22.69 -4.77
CA ARG A 32 15.99 -22.81 -5.90
C ARG A 32 15.32 -22.56 -7.25
N GLN A 33 14.11 -23.07 -7.46
CA GLN A 33 13.36 -22.84 -8.70
C GLN A 33 13.01 -21.34 -8.88
N LEU A 34 12.52 -20.67 -7.85
CA LEU A 34 12.25 -19.23 -7.86
C LEU A 34 13.51 -18.42 -8.12
N ALA A 35 14.67 -18.83 -7.58
CA ALA A 35 15.95 -18.18 -7.82
C ALA A 35 16.37 -18.22 -9.30
N SER A 36 15.89 -19.21 -10.06
CA SER A 36 16.15 -19.33 -11.51
C SER A 36 15.16 -18.53 -12.38
N PHE A 37 14.06 -18.02 -11.81
CA PHE A 37 13.06 -17.28 -12.55
C PHE A 37 13.51 -15.83 -12.85
N PRO A 38 12.97 -15.20 -13.89
CA PRO A 38 13.22 -13.78 -14.17
C PRO A 38 12.80 -12.88 -12.99
N PRO A 39 13.43 -11.72 -12.82
CA PRO A 39 12.98 -10.75 -11.85
C PRO A 39 11.57 -10.22 -12.22
N LEU A 40 10.71 -9.99 -11.24
CA LEU A 40 9.39 -9.38 -11.47
C LEU A 40 9.51 -7.88 -11.75
N VAL A 41 10.45 -7.21 -11.07
CA VAL A 41 10.77 -5.79 -11.27
C VAL A 41 12.28 -5.59 -11.38
N PHE A 42 12.71 -4.47 -11.97
CA PHE A 42 14.11 -4.12 -12.11
C PHE A 42 14.56 -3.06 -11.08
N ALA A 43 15.83 -3.11 -10.72
CA ALA A 43 16.45 -2.15 -9.83
C ALA A 43 16.23 -0.69 -10.28
N GLY A 44 16.26 -0.43 -11.57
CA GLY A 44 15.99 0.90 -12.15
C GLY A 44 14.60 1.43 -11.83
N GLU A 45 13.57 0.56 -11.82
CA GLU A 45 12.20 0.93 -11.44
C GLU A 45 12.13 1.26 -9.94
N ALA A 46 12.76 0.43 -9.08
CA ALA A 46 12.83 0.68 -7.64
C ALA A 46 13.56 2.00 -7.31
N ARG A 47 14.67 2.30 -8.03
CA ARG A 47 15.36 3.60 -7.91
C ARG A 47 14.48 4.77 -8.34
N ARG A 48 13.67 4.60 -9.39
CA ARG A 48 12.72 5.62 -9.83
C ARG A 48 11.69 5.89 -8.74
N LEU A 49 11.06 4.84 -8.19
CA LEU A 49 10.14 4.99 -7.09
C LEU A 49 10.79 5.71 -5.88
N LYS A 50 12.04 5.37 -5.54
CA LYS A 50 12.76 6.03 -4.44
C LYS A 50 12.90 7.54 -4.68
N ARG A 51 13.19 7.97 -5.91
CA ARG A 51 13.25 9.42 -6.26
C ARG A 51 11.88 10.09 -6.12
N GLU A 52 10.81 9.44 -6.53
CA GLU A 52 9.46 9.98 -6.38
C GLU A 52 9.06 10.07 -4.89
N LEU A 53 9.36 9.06 -4.09
CA LEU A 53 9.14 9.09 -2.63
C LEU A 53 10.01 10.15 -1.93
N ALA A 54 11.17 10.50 -2.46
CA ALA A 54 11.98 11.61 -1.95
C ALA A 54 11.26 12.97 -2.10
N LYS A 55 10.46 13.16 -3.16
CA LYS A 55 9.59 14.34 -3.31
C LYS A 55 8.47 14.32 -2.27
N VAL A 56 7.89 13.15 -1.99
CA VAL A 56 6.87 13.01 -0.93
C VAL A 56 7.44 13.40 0.43
N ALA A 57 8.66 12.95 0.77
CA ALA A 57 9.31 13.31 2.04
C ALA A 57 9.51 14.82 2.22
N LYS A 58 9.57 15.58 1.12
CA LYS A 58 9.69 17.04 1.11
C LYS A 58 8.35 17.78 1.03
N GLY A 59 7.24 17.04 0.93
CA GLY A 59 5.91 17.62 0.71
C GLY A 59 5.67 18.17 -0.70
N GLU A 60 6.46 17.71 -1.68
CA GLU A 60 6.37 18.08 -3.10
C GLU A 60 5.51 17.11 -3.92
N ALA A 61 5.14 15.97 -3.35
CA ALA A 61 4.27 14.95 -3.93
C ALA A 61 3.45 14.26 -2.83
N PHE A 62 2.45 13.49 -3.22
CA PHE A 62 1.61 12.70 -2.30
C PHE A 62 1.66 11.23 -2.66
N LEU A 63 1.79 10.33 -1.66
CA LEU A 63 1.79 8.88 -1.85
C LEU A 63 0.37 8.34 -1.77
N LEU A 64 -0.13 7.77 -2.85
CA LEU A 64 -1.29 6.89 -2.86
C LEU A 64 -0.81 5.45 -2.91
N GLN A 65 -0.92 4.73 -1.79
CA GLN A 65 -0.65 3.30 -1.72
C GLN A 65 -1.95 2.57 -1.40
N GLY A 66 -2.32 1.56 -2.19
CA GLY A 66 -3.58 0.85 -1.97
C GLY A 66 -3.71 -0.42 -2.79
N GLY A 67 -4.64 -1.29 -2.39
CA GLY A 67 -4.96 -2.54 -3.07
C GLY A 67 -5.39 -3.62 -2.10
N ASP A 68 -5.18 -4.88 -2.45
CA ASP A 68 -5.70 -6.00 -1.67
C ASP A 68 -5.13 -6.08 -0.24
N CYS A 69 -5.95 -6.63 0.64
CA CYS A 69 -5.52 -7.09 1.96
C CYS A 69 -4.55 -8.27 1.83
N ALA A 70 -4.98 -9.31 1.11
CA ALA A 70 -4.18 -10.39 0.57
C ALA A 70 -4.81 -10.81 -0.75
N GLU A 71 -4.01 -10.84 -1.80
CA GLU A 71 -4.45 -11.34 -3.12
C GLU A 71 -4.84 -12.80 -3.02
N SER A 72 -5.92 -13.19 -3.72
CA SER A 72 -6.40 -14.57 -3.82
C SER A 72 -6.14 -15.11 -5.22
N PHE A 73 -5.72 -16.37 -5.31
CA PHE A 73 -5.58 -17.07 -6.59
C PHE A 73 -6.93 -17.17 -7.33
N ALA A 74 -8.01 -17.30 -6.60
CA ALA A 74 -9.36 -17.39 -7.18
C ALA A 74 -9.85 -16.04 -7.77
N GLU A 75 -9.39 -14.92 -7.26
CA GLU A 75 -9.76 -13.59 -7.76
C GLU A 75 -8.85 -13.08 -8.89
N HIS A 76 -7.79 -13.81 -9.25
CA HIS A 76 -6.86 -13.40 -10.30
C HIS A 76 -7.54 -13.46 -11.69
N SER A 77 -7.84 -12.29 -12.24
CA SER A 77 -8.44 -12.15 -13.56
C SER A 77 -8.10 -10.80 -14.19
N ALA A 78 -8.15 -10.74 -15.52
CA ALA A 78 -7.91 -9.49 -16.26
C ALA A 78 -8.91 -8.39 -15.87
N ASP A 79 -10.16 -8.75 -15.62
CA ASP A 79 -11.20 -7.80 -15.22
C ASP A 79 -10.93 -7.23 -13.83
N ASN A 80 -10.54 -8.03 -12.86
CA ASN A 80 -10.23 -7.56 -11.51
C ASN A 80 -9.02 -6.63 -11.50
N ILE A 81 -7.96 -6.96 -12.25
CA ILE A 81 -6.76 -6.13 -12.39
C ILE A 81 -7.11 -4.80 -13.07
N ARG A 82 -7.90 -4.85 -14.15
CA ARG A 82 -8.36 -3.65 -14.86
C ARG A 82 -9.21 -2.74 -13.97
N ASP A 83 -10.20 -3.30 -13.27
CA ASP A 83 -11.13 -2.52 -12.46
C ASP A 83 -10.43 -1.92 -11.24
N PHE A 84 -9.52 -2.65 -10.61
CA PHE A 84 -8.62 -2.11 -9.59
C PHE A 84 -7.81 -0.91 -10.13
N PHE A 85 -7.14 -1.07 -11.28
CA PHE A 85 -6.32 -0.04 -11.88
C PHE A 85 -7.13 1.22 -12.23
N ARG A 86 -8.36 1.04 -12.75
CA ARG A 86 -9.28 2.15 -13.05
C ARG A 86 -9.63 2.96 -11.80
N VAL A 87 -10.05 2.31 -10.73
CA VAL A 87 -10.38 2.97 -9.46
C VAL A 87 -9.16 3.72 -8.91
N PHE A 88 -8.00 3.08 -8.95
CA PHE A 88 -6.77 3.67 -8.48
C PHE A 88 -6.38 4.95 -9.26
N LEU A 89 -6.53 4.94 -10.58
CA LEU A 89 -6.27 6.13 -11.41
C LEU A 89 -7.28 7.25 -11.16
N GLN A 90 -8.55 6.94 -10.98
CA GLN A 90 -9.56 7.94 -10.62
C GLN A 90 -9.20 8.63 -9.31
N MET A 91 -8.82 7.88 -8.27
CA MET A 91 -8.33 8.42 -7.01
C MET A 91 -7.11 9.33 -7.23
N ALA A 92 -6.14 8.89 -8.03
CA ALA A 92 -4.93 9.65 -8.31
C ALA A 92 -5.22 10.99 -9.01
N VAL A 93 -6.18 11.04 -9.95
CA VAL A 93 -6.60 12.29 -10.63
C VAL A 93 -7.19 13.27 -9.62
N VAL A 94 -8.11 12.83 -8.78
CA VAL A 94 -8.75 13.66 -7.75
C VAL A 94 -7.70 14.25 -6.80
N LEU A 95 -6.78 13.42 -6.31
CA LEU A 95 -5.72 13.83 -5.38
C LEU A 95 -4.68 14.76 -6.04
N THR A 96 -4.29 14.49 -7.29
CA THR A 96 -3.38 15.35 -8.05
C THR A 96 -3.94 16.76 -8.21
N TYR A 97 -5.21 16.86 -8.62
CA TYR A 97 -5.84 18.15 -8.78
C TYR A 97 -5.96 18.93 -7.47
N ALA A 98 -6.40 18.28 -6.41
CA ALA A 98 -6.61 18.94 -5.11
C ALA A 98 -5.30 19.36 -4.45
N GLY A 99 -4.28 18.48 -4.46
CA GLY A 99 -2.96 18.75 -3.91
C GLY A 99 -2.14 19.74 -4.75
N ALA A 100 -2.51 19.92 -6.05
CA ALA A 100 -1.70 20.61 -7.06
C ALA A 100 -0.24 20.10 -7.07
N SER A 101 -0.07 18.81 -6.84
CA SER A 101 1.21 18.13 -6.75
C SER A 101 1.10 16.72 -7.34
N PRO A 102 2.21 16.11 -7.82
CA PRO A 102 2.21 14.76 -8.31
C PRO A 102 1.73 13.75 -7.26
N VAL A 103 1.03 12.72 -7.71
CA VAL A 103 0.67 11.55 -6.89
C VAL A 103 1.52 10.36 -7.28
N VAL A 104 2.30 9.85 -6.33
CA VAL A 104 3.08 8.62 -6.46
C VAL A 104 2.16 7.43 -6.26
N LYS A 105 2.00 6.61 -7.29
CA LYS A 105 1.02 5.51 -7.35
C LYS A 105 1.69 4.19 -7.04
N VAL A 106 1.35 3.56 -5.90
CA VAL A 106 1.93 2.29 -5.44
C VAL A 106 0.81 1.30 -5.11
N GLY A 107 0.64 0.29 -5.94
CA GLY A 107 -0.36 -0.76 -5.72
C GLY A 107 0.09 -1.77 -4.65
N ARG A 108 -0.83 -2.19 -3.78
CA ARG A 108 -0.70 -3.41 -2.97
C ARG A 108 -1.21 -4.57 -3.82
N ILE A 109 -0.42 -4.99 -4.78
CA ILE A 109 -0.79 -5.96 -5.82
C ILE A 109 0.47 -6.56 -6.43
N ALA A 110 0.33 -7.72 -7.06
CA ALA A 110 1.40 -8.48 -7.69
C ALA A 110 2.50 -8.91 -6.70
N GLY A 111 2.06 -9.48 -5.56
CA GLY A 111 2.95 -9.98 -4.51
C GLY A 111 2.32 -10.03 -3.12
N GLN A 112 1.18 -9.39 -2.90
CA GLN A 112 0.53 -9.34 -1.58
C GLN A 112 -0.32 -10.60 -1.31
N PHE A 113 0.25 -11.79 -1.39
CA PHE A 113 -0.44 -13.07 -1.18
C PHE A 113 -0.31 -13.62 0.25
N ALA A 114 0.61 -13.07 1.05
CA ALA A 114 0.84 -13.53 2.42
C ALA A 114 0.13 -12.66 3.45
N LYS A 115 -0.31 -13.27 4.54
CA LYS A 115 -0.98 -12.59 5.65
C LYS A 115 -0.36 -12.99 7.00
N PRO A 116 0.12 -12.03 7.82
CA PRO A 116 0.51 -12.32 9.19
C PRO A 116 -0.72 -12.63 10.05
N ARG A 117 -0.60 -13.58 10.96
CA ARG A 117 -1.70 -13.99 11.84
C ARG A 117 -1.37 -13.76 13.30
N SER A 118 -2.36 -13.36 14.08
CA SER A 118 -2.22 -13.16 15.53
C SER A 118 -2.17 -14.50 16.29
N ALA A 119 -2.86 -15.52 15.76
CA ALA A 119 -2.85 -16.88 16.30
C ALA A 119 -2.40 -17.87 15.22
N PRO A 120 -1.61 -18.90 15.58
CA PRO A 120 -1.18 -19.94 14.65
C PRO A 120 -2.33 -20.85 14.22
N MET A 121 -3.34 -20.98 15.05
CA MET A 121 -4.51 -21.83 14.85
C MET A 121 -5.79 -20.97 14.81
N GLU A 122 -6.84 -21.49 14.16
CA GLU A 122 -8.19 -20.93 14.22
C GLU A 122 -9.21 -22.04 14.43
N THR A 123 -10.28 -21.73 15.16
CA THR A 123 -11.34 -22.70 15.52
C THR A 123 -12.65 -22.30 14.85
N VAL A 124 -13.22 -23.22 14.11
CA VAL A 124 -14.56 -23.09 13.51
C VAL A 124 -15.37 -24.33 13.91
N ASP A 125 -16.57 -24.13 14.46
CA ASP A 125 -17.48 -25.17 14.89
C ASP A 125 -16.85 -26.27 15.77
N GLY A 126 -15.90 -25.86 16.64
CA GLY A 126 -15.20 -26.74 17.56
C GLY A 126 -14.03 -27.54 16.96
N VAL A 127 -13.76 -27.39 15.67
CA VAL A 127 -12.58 -27.96 14.99
C VAL A 127 -11.48 -26.91 14.97
N GLU A 128 -10.27 -27.29 15.40
CA GLU A 128 -9.08 -26.42 15.41
C GLU A 128 -8.13 -26.83 14.28
N LEU A 129 -7.82 -25.89 13.38
CA LEU A 129 -6.91 -26.07 12.25
C LEU A 129 -5.89 -24.90 12.17
N PRO A 130 -4.76 -25.09 11.45
CA PRO A 130 -3.85 -23.99 11.17
C PRO A 130 -4.57 -22.79 10.53
N SER A 131 -4.22 -21.59 10.98
CA SER A 131 -4.78 -20.37 10.41
C SER A 131 -4.48 -20.26 8.92
N TYR A 132 -5.45 -19.74 8.15
CA TYR A 132 -5.18 -19.31 6.78
C TYR A 132 -4.17 -18.16 6.77
N ARG A 133 -3.06 -18.34 6.05
CA ARG A 133 -1.93 -17.38 6.00
C ARG A 133 -1.75 -16.72 4.63
N GLY A 134 -2.77 -16.81 3.77
CA GLY A 134 -2.75 -16.35 2.39
C GLY A 134 -2.42 -17.46 1.40
N ASP A 135 -2.89 -17.29 0.17
CA ASP A 135 -2.82 -18.32 -0.87
C ASP A 135 -1.40 -18.76 -1.23
N ILE A 136 -0.40 -17.95 -0.98
CA ILE A 136 1.02 -18.30 -1.13
C ILE A 136 1.49 -19.36 -0.13
N VAL A 137 0.74 -19.58 0.96
CA VAL A 137 1.10 -20.50 2.06
C VAL A 137 0.20 -21.72 2.08
N ASN A 138 -1.12 -21.53 2.23
CA ASN A 138 -2.12 -22.57 2.37
C ASN A 138 -3.45 -22.15 1.76
N ASP A 139 -4.41 -23.08 1.70
CA ASP A 139 -5.72 -22.80 1.10
C ASP A 139 -6.71 -22.22 2.12
N ILE A 140 -7.75 -21.53 1.60
CA ILE A 140 -8.81 -20.94 2.42
C ILE A 140 -9.79 -22.00 2.96
N GLU A 141 -9.94 -23.13 2.27
CA GLU A 141 -10.85 -24.19 2.70
C GLU A 141 -10.52 -24.66 4.11
N PHE A 142 -11.55 -24.83 4.94
CA PHE A 142 -11.35 -25.22 6.33
C PHE A 142 -11.34 -26.76 6.46
N THR A 143 -10.31 -27.38 5.85
CA THR A 143 -10.01 -28.81 5.95
C THR A 143 -8.56 -29.03 6.40
N PRO A 144 -8.25 -30.17 7.06
CA PRO A 144 -6.88 -30.45 7.48
C PRO A 144 -5.87 -30.37 6.32
N GLU A 145 -6.22 -30.92 5.17
CA GLU A 145 -5.36 -30.99 3.98
C GLU A 145 -5.12 -29.60 3.38
N ALA A 146 -6.18 -28.78 3.27
CA ALA A 146 -6.12 -27.43 2.70
C ALA A 146 -5.27 -26.47 3.58
N ARG A 147 -5.27 -26.69 4.90
CA ARG A 147 -4.55 -25.83 5.84
C ARG A 147 -3.09 -26.19 6.06
N ILE A 148 -2.61 -27.31 5.50
CA ILE A 148 -1.18 -27.64 5.50
C ILE A 148 -0.43 -26.65 4.58
N PRO A 149 0.64 -25.97 5.07
CA PRO A 149 1.47 -25.14 4.21
C PRO A 149 2.12 -25.91 3.07
N ASP A 150 1.93 -25.45 1.82
CA ASP A 150 2.50 -26.04 0.62
C ASP A 150 3.45 -25.05 -0.07
N PRO A 151 4.78 -25.29 -0.10
CA PRO A 151 5.73 -24.36 -0.70
C PRO A 151 5.52 -24.17 -2.22
N ARG A 152 4.89 -25.11 -2.93
CA ARG A 152 4.63 -25.00 -4.37
C ARG A 152 3.68 -23.85 -4.71
N ARG A 153 2.87 -23.40 -3.76
CA ARG A 153 2.00 -22.24 -3.91
C ARG A 153 2.78 -20.94 -4.13
N GLN A 154 4.03 -20.87 -3.70
CA GLN A 154 4.92 -19.73 -3.99
C GLN A 154 5.23 -19.59 -5.48
N ILE A 155 5.31 -20.70 -6.22
CA ILE A 155 5.50 -20.68 -7.68
C ILE A 155 4.26 -20.09 -8.37
N GLU A 156 3.07 -20.47 -7.90
CA GLU A 156 1.82 -19.92 -8.45
C GLU A 156 1.68 -18.43 -8.13
N ALA A 157 2.00 -18.00 -6.93
CA ALA A 157 2.03 -16.59 -6.55
C ALA A 157 2.99 -15.78 -7.45
N TYR A 158 4.18 -16.31 -7.75
CA TYR A 158 5.11 -15.69 -8.70
C TYR A 158 4.49 -15.57 -10.10
N ARG A 159 3.86 -16.63 -10.63
CA ARG A 159 3.24 -16.63 -11.97
C ARG A 159 2.12 -15.60 -12.09
N GLN A 160 1.25 -15.55 -11.09
CA GLN A 160 0.16 -14.57 -11.06
C GLN A 160 0.70 -13.15 -10.90
N SER A 161 1.72 -12.93 -10.08
CA SER A 161 2.42 -11.63 -9.96
C SER A 161 3.00 -11.19 -11.31
N ALA A 162 3.65 -12.09 -12.04
CA ALA A 162 4.23 -11.79 -13.35
C ALA A 162 3.16 -11.42 -14.38
N ALA A 163 2.04 -12.16 -14.42
CA ALA A 163 0.91 -11.86 -15.29
C ALA A 163 0.26 -10.52 -14.96
N THR A 164 0.05 -10.25 -13.67
CA THR A 164 -0.50 -8.98 -13.17
C THR A 164 0.40 -7.80 -13.54
N LEU A 165 1.71 -7.89 -13.29
CA LEU A 165 2.67 -6.84 -13.65
C LEU A 165 2.72 -6.59 -15.15
N ASN A 166 2.67 -7.64 -15.98
CA ASN A 166 2.61 -7.50 -17.44
C ASN A 166 1.37 -6.70 -17.87
N LEU A 167 0.21 -7.03 -17.33
CA LEU A 167 -1.04 -6.34 -17.67
C LEU A 167 -1.06 -4.89 -17.15
N LEU A 168 -0.59 -4.64 -15.95
CA LEU A 168 -0.46 -3.28 -15.38
C LEU A 168 0.48 -2.42 -16.22
N ARG A 169 1.63 -2.95 -16.69
CA ARG A 169 2.55 -2.24 -17.58
C ARG A 169 1.91 -1.94 -18.93
N ALA A 170 1.14 -2.89 -19.48
CA ALA A 170 0.38 -2.67 -20.71
C ALA A 170 -0.65 -1.55 -20.56
N PHE A 171 -1.41 -1.53 -19.46
CA PHE A 171 -2.37 -0.47 -19.16
C PHE A 171 -1.68 0.89 -18.93
N ALA A 172 -0.59 0.90 -18.18
CA ALA A 172 0.12 2.12 -17.84
C ALA A 172 0.77 2.80 -19.05
N ASN A 173 1.22 2.03 -20.06
CA ASN A 173 1.95 2.54 -21.21
C ASN A 173 1.15 2.53 -22.53
N GLY A 174 0.03 1.82 -22.57
CA GLY A 174 -0.77 1.58 -23.80
C GLY A 174 -1.83 2.65 -24.09
N GLY A 175 -1.84 3.79 -23.39
CA GLY A 175 -2.85 4.85 -23.56
C GLY A 175 -4.14 4.62 -22.77
N TYR A 176 -4.34 3.47 -22.16
CA TYR A 176 -5.49 3.18 -21.30
C TYR A 176 -5.50 4.11 -20.07
N ALA A 177 -4.32 4.43 -19.53
CA ALA A 177 -4.12 5.26 -18.33
C ALA A 177 -4.07 6.76 -18.61
N SER A 178 -4.54 7.24 -19.77
CA SER A 178 -4.55 8.67 -20.05
C SER A 178 -5.41 9.44 -19.02
N LEU A 179 -5.00 10.66 -18.71
CA LEU A 179 -5.70 11.54 -17.76
C LEU A 179 -7.17 11.77 -18.18
N GLY A 180 -7.43 11.90 -19.49
CA GLY A 180 -8.77 12.05 -20.03
C GLY A 180 -9.65 10.82 -19.77
N ASN A 181 -9.12 9.60 -19.96
CA ASN A 181 -9.86 8.37 -19.66
C ASN A 181 -10.20 8.26 -18.18
N ALA A 182 -9.20 8.47 -17.30
CA ALA A 182 -9.41 8.42 -15.86
C ALA A 182 -10.48 9.43 -15.40
N HIS A 183 -10.48 10.62 -15.99
CA HIS A 183 -11.49 11.64 -15.72
C HIS A 183 -12.89 11.22 -16.20
N GLN A 184 -13.02 10.66 -17.41
CA GLN A 184 -14.31 10.17 -17.92
C GLN A 184 -14.90 9.05 -17.02
N TRP A 185 -14.09 8.15 -16.52
CA TRP A 185 -14.55 7.13 -15.58
C TRP A 185 -15.03 7.75 -14.27
N MET A 186 -14.35 8.78 -13.78
CA MET A 186 -14.75 9.52 -12.59
C MET A 186 -16.10 10.23 -12.75
N LEU A 187 -16.36 10.83 -13.90
CA LEU A 187 -17.67 11.44 -14.20
C LEU A 187 -18.80 10.40 -14.16
N GLY A 188 -18.56 9.19 -14.69
CA GLY A 188 -19.50 8.08 -14.58
C GLY A 188 -19.80 7.72 -13.12
N PHE A 189 -18.75 7.59 -12.30
CA PHE A 189 -18.90 7.32 -10.86
C PHE A 189 -19.75 8.41 -10.16
N ILE A 190 -19.45 9.69 -10.40
CA ILE A 190 -20.15 10.82 -9.75
C ILE A 190 -21.63 10.81 -10.10
N LYS A 191 -21.98 10.56 -11.36
CA LYS A 191 -23.36 10.51 -11.83
C LYS A 191 -24.21 9.49 -11.07
N ASP A 192 -23.61 8.34 -10.72
CA ASP A 192 -24.27 7.24 -10.04
C ASP A 192 -24.18 7.32 -8.50
N SER A 193 -23.41 8.28 -7.97
CA SER A 193 -23.21 8.45 -6.53
C SER A 193 -24.37 9.16 -5.86
N PRO A 194 -24.85 8.70 -4.70
CA PRO A 194 -25.82 9.42 -3.87
C PRO A 194 -25.35 10.81 -3.41
N GLN A 195 -24.03 11.05 -3.40
CA GLN A 195 -23.38 12.31 -3.02
C GLN A 195 -22.89 13.11 -4.23
N SER A 196 -23.44 12.88 -5.42
CA SER A 196 -23.01 13.52 -6.67
C SER A 196 -22.83 15.05 -6.57
N GLY A 197 -23.75 15.75 -5.93
CA GLY A 197 -23.67 17.21 -5.77
C GLY A 197 -22.42 17.69 -5.01
N ARG A 198 -21.89 16.90 -4.08
CA ARG A 198 -20.66 17.23 -3.33
C ARG A 198 -19.41 17.14 -4.21
N TYR A 199 -19.37 16.16 -5.10
CA TYR A 199 -18.20 15.88 -5.92
C TYR A 199 -18.22 16.61 -7.27
N GLN A 200 -19.40 17.03 -7.74
CA GLN A 200 -19.57 17.65 -9.04
C GLN A 200 -18.71 18.91 -9.21
N ALA A 201 -18.68 19.78 -8.21
CA ALA A 201 -17.90 21.02 -8.29
C ALA A 201 -16.39 20.78 -8.48
N LEU A 202 -15.84 19.70 -7.95
CA LEU A 202 -14.44 19.32 -8.18
C LEU A 202 -14.25 18.74 -9.57
N ALA A 203 -15.18 17.88 -10.01
CA ALA A 203 -15.15 17.27 -11.34
C ALA A 203 -15.24 18.33 -12.45
N ASP A 204 -16.12 19.32 -12.30
CA ASP A 204 -16.27 20.43 -13.27
C ASP A 204 -14.96 21.21 -13.43
N ARG A 205 -14.27 21.50 -12.33
CA ARG A 205 -12.98 22.18 -12.37
C ARG A 205 -11.87 21.34 -13.02
N ILE A 206 -11.91 20.03 -12.83
CA ILE A 206 -10.97 19.12 -13.52
C ILE A 206 -11.28 19.13 -15.02
N THR A 207 -12.57 19.12 -15.41
CA THR A 207 -13.00 19.25 -16.81
C THR A 207 -12.46 20.54 -17.42
N GLU A 208 -12.68 21.68 -16.78
CA GLU A 208 -12.19 22.99 -17.24
C GLU A 208 -10.66 22.99 -17.42
N ALA A 209 -9.91 22.40 -16.47
CA ALA A 209 -8.45 22.30 -16.57
C ALA A 209 -8.01 21.44 -17.75
N LEU A 210 -8.67 20.30 -17.99
CA LEU A 210 -8.37 19.42 -19.13
C LEU A 210 -8.73 20.07 -20.47
N ASP A 211 -9.84 20.80 -20.54
CA ASP A 211 -10.26 21.53 -21.73
C ASP A 211 -9.29 22.67 -22.05
N PHE A 212 -8.81 23.38 -21.02
CA PHE A 212 -7.76 24.38 -21.17
C PHE A 212 -6.45 23.78 -21.71
N MET A 213 -5.99 22.66 -21.11
CA MET A 213 -4.81 21.95 -21.59
C MET A 213 -4.93 21.53 -23.04
N ARG A 214 -6.09 20.98 -23.45
CA ARG A 214 -6.38 20.61 -24.82
C ARG A 214 -6.37 21.82 -25.76
N ALA A 215 -6.96 22.93 -25.34
CA ALA A 215 -7.02 24.17 -26.15
C ALA A 215 -5.64 24.75 -26.44
N ILE A 216 -4.66 24.55 -25.58
CA ILE A 216 -3.26 24.98 -25.80
C ILE A 216 -2.39 23.86 -26.40
N GLY A 217 -2.98 22.74 -26.86
CA GLY A 217 -2.29 21.64 -27.52
C GLY A 217 -1.60 20.65 -26.58
N LEU A 218 -1.81 20.74 -25.25
CA LEU A 218 -1.31 19.79 -24.27
C LEU A 218 -2.32 18.66 -24.06
N ASP A 219 -2.34 17.73 -24.98
CA ASP A 219 -3.21 16.54 -24.94
C ASP A 219 -2.44 15.26 -25.34
N ALA A 220 -3.10 14.12 -25.16
CA ALA A 220 -2.51 12.82 -25.45
C ALA A 220 -2.28 12.55 -26.95
N GLU A 221 -2.86 13.33 -27.87
CA GLU A 221 -2.64 13.21 -29.31
C GLU A 221 -1.31 13.88 -29.70
N ASN A 222 -1.11 15.09 -29.20
CA ASN A 222 0.07 15.91 -29.49
C ASN A 222 1.28 15.53 -28.60
N HIS A 223 1.02 14.99 -27.41
CA HIS A 223 2.03 14.62 -26.41
C HIS A 223 1.88 13.14 -26.00
N PRO A 224 2.51 12.20 -26.72
CA PRO A 224 2.41 10.76 -26.45
C PRO A 224 2.79 10.35 -25.02
N GLU A 225 3.69 11.10 -24.37
CA GLU A 225 4.06 10.92 -22.97
C GLU A 225 2.88 11.08 -21.99
N MET A 226 1.84 11.84 -22.38
CA MET A 226 0.61 11.99 -21.59
C MET A 226 -0.32 10.76 -21.68
N ARG A 227 0.00 9.78 -22.53
CA ARG A 227 -0.73 8.51 -22.63
C ARG A 227 -0.28 7.50 -21.58
N SER A 228 0.85 7.74 -20.92
CA SER A 228 1.45 6.85 -19.94
C SER A 228 1.38 7.41 -18.53
N THR A 229 1.43 6.51 -17.57
CA THR A 229 1.57 6.87 -16.16
C THR A 229 2.53 5.91 -15.47
N GLU A 230 3.27 6.39 -14.49
CA GLU A 230 4.05 5.52 -13.62
C GLU A 230 3.12 4.82 -12.63
N PHE A 231 3.30 3.52 -12.50
CA PHE A 231 2.59 2.69 -11.52
C PHE A 231 3.55 1.66 -10.94
N PHE A 232 3.68 1.65 -9.62
CA PHE A 232 4.57 0.76 -8.90
C PHE A 232 3.77 -0.24 -8.07
N THR A 233 4.41 -1.34 -7.66
CA THR A 233 3.79 -2.38 -6.83
C THR A 233 4.53 -2.54 -5.52
N SER A 234 3.81 -3.02 -4.50
CA SER A 234 4.36 -3.25 -3.17
C SER A 234 3.63 -4.37 -2.45
N HIS A 235 4.34 -5.03 -1.52
CA HIS A 235 3.79 -6.07 -0.66
C HIS A 235 4.55 -6.18 0.66
N GLU A 236 3.97 -6.90 1.64
CA GLU A 236 4.66 -7.23 2.89
C GLU A 236 5.73 -8.30 2.63
N ALA A 237 6.98 -8.01 3.00
CA ALA A 237 8.07 -8.97 2.94
C ALA A 237 7.93 -10.01 4.07
N LEU A 238 6.87 -10.81 4.05
CA LEU A 238 6.55 -11.74 5.13
C LEU A 238 7.31 -13.05 5.02
N LEU A 239 7.42 -13.62 3.81
CA LEU A 239 8.08 -14.88 3.54
C LEU A 239 9.50 -14.64 3.03
N LEU A 240 10.47 -14.54 3.94
CA LEU A 240 11.84 -14.16 3.59
C LEU A 240 12.55 -15.16 2.66
N GLY A 241 12.15 -16.42 2.63
CA GLY A 241 12.65 -17.41 1.65
C GLY A 241 12.25 -17.05 0.23
N PHE A 242 11.00 -16.61 0.03
CA PHE A 242 10.49 -16.11 -1.25
C PHE A 242 11.22 -14.82 -1.68
N GLU A 243 11.36 -13.88 -0.75
CA GLU A 243 12.07 -12.62 -1.00
C GLU A 243 13.53 -12.85 -1.35
N GLN A 244 14.23 -13.70 -0.60
CA GLN A 244 15.62 -14.09 -0.87
C GLN A 244 15.77 -14.73 -2.25
N ALA A 245 14.88 -15.66 -2.61
CA ALA A 245 14.91 -16.34 -3.90
C ALA A 245 14.76 -15.37 -5.07
N LEU A 246 14.08 -14.24 -4.89
CA LEU A 246 13.90 -13.20 -5.88
C LEU A 246 14.83 -11.97 -5.69
N THR A 247 15.81 -12.06 -4.80
CA THR A 247 16.83 -11.01 -4.62
C THR A 247 17.90 -11.10 -5.69
N ARG A 248 18.24 -9.96 -6.32
CA ARG A 248 19.24 -9.88 -7.40
C ARG A 248 20.22 -8.73 -7.18
N VAL A 249 21.43 -8.92 -7.70
CA VAL A 249 22.41 -7.84 -7.82
C VAL A 249 22.08 -6.99 -9.06
N ASP A 250 22.01 -5.70 -8.88
CA ASP A 250 21.98 -4.77 -10.00
C ASP A 250 23.37 -4.67 -10.64
N SER A 251 23.45 -5.05 -11.92
CA SER A 251 24.71 -5.06 -12.67
C SER A 251 25.32 -3.68 -12.88
N THR A 252 24.54 -2.62 -12.69
CA THR A 252 25.01 -1.23 -12.88
C THR A 252 25.62 -0.61 -11.63
N THR A 253 25.14 -1.01 -10.44
CA THR A 253 25.60 -0.42 -9.17
C THR A 253 26.29 -1.42 -8.25
N GLY A 254 26.10 -2.72 -8.46
CA GLY A 254 26.53 -3.77 -7.56
C GLY A 254 25.67 -3.91 -6.30
N ASP A 255 24.60 -3.15 -6.17
CA ASP A 255 23.68 -3.19 -5.04
C ASP A 255 22.67 -4.34 -5.16
N TRP A 256 22.18 -4.80 -4.01
CA TRP A 256 21.15 -5.81 -3.94
C TRP A 256 19.74 -5.24 -3.93
N TYR A 257 18.85 -5.82 -4.72
CA TYR A 257 17.43 -5.47 -4.77
C TYR A 257 16.54 -6.69 -4.60
N ALA A 258 15.49 -6.58 -3.77
CA ALA A 258 14.35 -7.48 -3.81
C ALA A 258 13.60 -7.23 -5.12
N THR A 259 13.64 -8.16 -6.06
CA THR A 259 12.98 -8.01 -7.36
C THR A 259 11.58 -8.62 -7.39
N SER A 260 11.04 -8.97 -6.23
CA SER A 260 9.66 -9.39 -6.00
C SER A 260 8.66 -8.24 -6.12
N GLY A 261 9.06 -6.99 -5.87
CA GLY A 261 8.25 -5.79 -5.96
C GLY A 261 9.10 -4.52 -5.96
N HIS A 262 8.51 -3.39 -6.36
CA HIS A 262 9.23 -2.11 -6.36
C HIS A 262 9.52 -1.61 -4.94
N MET A 263 8.57 -1.79 -4.03
CA MET A 263 8.65 -1.48 -2.62
C MET A 263 8.20 -2.70 -1.80
N ILE A 264 8.89 -2.99 -0.72
CA ILE A 264 8.47 -4.00 0.26
C ILE A 264 8.32 -3.35 1.63
N TRP A 265 7.47 -3.90 2.50
CA TRP A 265 7.35 -3.36 3.85
C TRP A 265 7.49 -4.44 4.93
N ILE A 266 7.91 -3.98 6.09
CA ILE A 266 7.98 -4.76 7.32
C ILE A 266 6.67 -4.55 8.09
N GLY A 267 6.01 -5.64 8.44
CA GLY A 267 4.77 -5.62 9.22
C GLY A 267 4.98 -5.24 10.69
N ASP A 268 3.89 -4.88 11.36
CA ASP A 268 3.91 -4.53 12.79
C ASP A 268 4.33 -5.73 13.69
N ARG A 269 4.10 -6.97 13.23
CA ARG A 269 4.47 -8.20 13.92
C ARG A 269 5.89 -8.70 13.65
N THR A 270 6.59 -8.12 12.66
CA THR A 270 7.89 -8.59 12.18
C THR A 270 9.00 -7.54 12.27
N ARG A 271 8.75 -6.41 12.96
CA ARG A 271 9.67 -5.28 13.07
C ARG A 271 10.61 -5.31 14.29
N GLN A 272 10.84 -6.47 14.91
CA GLN A 272 11.80 -6.59 16.02
C GLN A 272 13.20 -6.26 15.52
N ALA A 273 13.89 -5.34 16.21
CA ALA A 273 15.15 -4.75 15.74
C ALA A 273 16.26 -5.75 15.42
N ASP A 274 16.31 -6.85 16.18
CA ASP A 274 17.38 -7.84 16.09
C ASP A 274 16.93 -9.14 15.36
N HIS A 275 15.83 -9.08 14.60
CA HIS A 275 15.23 -10.23 13.93
C HIS A 275 15.45 -10.21 12.41
N ALA A 276 15.11 -11.33 11.80
CA ALA A 276 15.37 -11.67 10.41
C ALA A 276 14.82 -10.66 9.39
N HIS A 277 13.59 -10.12 9.60
CA HIS A 277 12.98 -9.17 8.65
C HIS A 277 13.74 -7.85 8.60
N MET A 278 14.20 -7.36 9.75
CA MET A 278 15.05 -6.17 9.80
C MET A 278 16.40 -6.39 9.13
N GLU A 279 17.02 -7.54 9.40
CA GLU A 279 18.30 -7.93 8.76
C GLU A 279 18.16 -8.01 7.25
N TYR A 280 17.15 -8.70 6.72
CA TYR A 280 16.94 -8.79 5.29
C TYR A 280 16.74 -7.41 4.66
N CYS A 281 15.82 -6.60 5.22
CA CYS A 281 15.45 -5.33 4.65
C CYS A 281 16.55 -4.27 4.71
N ARG A 282 17.49 -4.32 5.71
CA ARG A 282 18.58 -3.34 5.78
C ARG A 282 19.53 -3.43 4.59
N GLY A 283 19.66 -4.61 3.97
CA GLY A 283 20.64 -4.82 2.91
C GLY A 283 20.12 -4.60 1.49
N VAL A 284 18.81 -4.77 1.23
CA VAL A 284 18.24 -4.46 -0.09
C VAL A 284 18.05 -2.97 -0.27
N LYS A 285 18.20 -2.45 -1.48
CA LYS A 285 18.16 -1.01 -1.80
C LYS A 285 16.81 -0.48 -2.26
N ASN A 286 15.78 -1.32 -2.25
CA ASN A 286 14.40 -0.91 -2.53
C ASN A 286 13.94 0.20 -1.57
N PRO A 287 13.00 1.06 -1.96
CA PRO A 287 12.17 1.77 -0.99
C PRO A 287 11.53 0.78 -0.02
N LEU A 288 11.52 1.12 1.25
CA LEU A 288 10.97 0.30 2.32
C LEU A 288 9.77 0.95 2.99
N GLY A 289 8.80 0.13 3.40
CA GLY A 289 7.78 0.51 4.36
C GLY A 289 8.05 -0.09 5.73
N LEU A 290 7.63 0.61 6.80
CA LEU A 290 7.65 0.11 8.16
C LEU A 290 6.32 0.41 8.83
N LYS A 291 5.58 -0.62 9.26
CA LYS A 291 4.32 -0.45 9.99
C LYS A 291 4.59 0.06 11.40
N CYS A 292 3.92 1.15 11.76
CA CYS A 292 4.01 1.81 13.06
C CYS A 292 2.68 1.75 13.78
N GLY A 293 2.54 0.81 14.72
CA GLY A 293 1.34 0.62 15.54
C GLY A 293 1.49 1.16 16.97
N PRO A 294 0.43 1.05 17.80
CA PRO A 294 0.38 1.65 19.15
C PRO A 294 1.46 1.16 20.12
N SER A 295 2.05 0.00 19.88
CA SER A 295 3.12 -0.56 20.72
C SER A 295 4.51 0.03 20.46
N LEU A 296 4.67 0.81 19.37
CA LEU A 296 5.96 1.35 18.97
C LEU A 296 6.32 2.58 19.82
N LYS A 297 7.48 2.52 20.48
CA LYS A 297 8.02 3.65 21.25
C LYS A 297 8.93 4.52 20.38
N PRO A 298 9.07 5.83 20.69
CA PRO A 298 9.93 6.74 19.93
C PRO A 298 11.37 6.27 19.78
N ASP A 299 12.01 5.82 20.87
CA ASP A 299 13.41 5.37 20.83
C ASP A 299 13.59 4.11 20.01
N ASP A 300 12.63 3.17 20.09
CA ASP A 300 12.64 1.98 19.24
C ASP A 300 12.48 2.36 17.76
N LEU A 301 11.61 3.33 17.44
CA LEU A 301 11.45 3.82 16.08
C LEU A 301 12.75 4.38 15.51
N ILE A 302 13.49 5.19 16.28
CA ILE A 302 14.78 5.75 15.83
C ILE A 302 15.78 4.63 15.55
N ARG A 303 15.90 3.63 16.43
CA ARG A 303 16.76 2.45 16.19
C ARG A 303 16.41 1.71 14.90
N LEU A 304 15.11 1.52 14.62
CA LEU A 304 14.65 0.88 13.37
C LEU A 304 14.98 1.72 12.16
N ILE A 305 14.82 3.04 12.22
CA ILE A 305 15.19 3.96 11.14
C ILE A 305 16.69 3.91 10.88
N ASP A 306 17.53 3.96 11.92
CA ASP A 306 18.99 3.93 11.81
C ASP A 306 19.47 2.60 11.19
N THR A 307 18.78 1.50 11.44
CA THR A 307 19.07 0.20 10.82
C THR A 307 18.67 0.17 9.34
N LEU A 308 17.49 0.69 8.98
CA LEU A 308 16.95 0.58 7.62
C LEU A 308 17.42 1.69 6.69
N ASN A 309 17.78 2.85 7.23
CA ASN A 309 18.20 4.03 6.48
C ASN A 309 19.38 4.76 7.14
N PRO A 310 20.53 4.08 7.34
CA PRO A 310 21.68 4.64 8.05
C PRO A 310 22.28 5.87 7.36
N GLN A 311 22.09 6.03 6.05
CA GLN A 311 22.54 7.18 5.29
C GLN A 311 21.54 8.35 5.30
N ASN A 312 20.41 8.21 5.98
CA ASN A 312 19.31 9.19 5.99
C ASN A 312 18.85 9.60 4.57
N GLU A 313 18.82 8.62 3.66
CA GLU A 313 18.49 8.81 2.24
C GLU A 313 16.99 9.13 2.08
N ALA A 314 16.67 10.24 1.43
CA ALA A 314 15.29 10.62 1.16
C ALA A 314 14.60 9.60 0.23
N GLY A 315 13.34 9.24 0.54
CA GLY A 315 12.55 8.27 -0.21
C GLY A 315 12.89 6.80 0.07
N ARG A 316 13.90 6.54 0.92
CA ARG A 316 14.27 5.18 1.32
C ARG A 316 13.22 4.55 2.24
N LEU A 317 12.68 5.29 3.21
CA LEU A 317 11.83 4.74 4.25
C LEU A 317 10.50 5.49 4.35
N THR A 318 9.41 4.72 4.29
CA THR A 318 8.04 5.16 4.54
C THR A 318 7.54 4.56 5.85
N LEU A 319 7.20 5.41 6.80
CA LEU A 319 6.57 5.04 8.07
C LEU A 319 5.06 4.97 7.88
N ILE A 320 4.49 3.80 8.03
CA ILE A 320 3.07 3.53 7.77
C ILE A 320 2.34 3.47 9.11
N ALA A 321 1.76 4.60 9.53
CA ALA A 321 1.05 4.79 10.78
C ALA A 321 -0.29 4.02 10.77
N ARG A 322 -0.54 3.17 11.79
CA ARG A 322 -1.73 2.32 11.88
C ARG A 322 -2.21 2.19 13.34
N PHE A 323 -2.86 3.20 13.86
CA PHE A 323 -3.20 3.29 15.28
C PHE A 323 -4.66 2.96 15.58
N GLY A 324 -5.57 3.27 14.68
CA GLY A 324 -7.01 3.34 14.89
C GLY A 324 -7.45 4.78 15.21
N ALA A 325 -8.68 5.09 14.85
CA ALA A 325 -9.25 6.43 14.93
C ALA A 325 -9.23 7.03 16.37
N ASP A 326 -9.29 6.17 17.40
CA ASP A 326 -9.33 6.62 18.79
C ASP A 326 -7.93 6.76 19.42
N LYS A 327 -6.86 6.34 18.71
CA LYS A 327 -5.50 6.27 19.27
C LYS A 327 -4.47 7.09 18.50
N VAL A 328 -4.74 7.46 17.25
CA VAL A 328 -3.77 8.17 16.40
C VAL A 328 -3.33 9.49 17.03
N GLY A 329 -4.26 10.26 17.60
CA GLY A 329 -3.97 11.52 18.27
C GLY A 329 -3.06 11.41 19.49
N ASP A 330 -3.12 10.29 20.21
CA ASP A 330 -2.33 10.07 21.43
C ASP A 330 -0.91 9.52 21.11
N HIS A 331 -0.79 8.67 20.12
CA HIS A 331 0.45 7.93 19.85
C HIS A 331 1.35 8.58 18.78
N LEU A 332 0.76 9.05 17.69
CA LEU A 332 1.51 9.57 16.54
C LEU A 332 2.38 10.80 16.86
N PRO A 333 1.92 11.81 17.66
CA PRO A 333 2.72 13.00 17.91
C PRO A 333 4.10 12.72 18.50
N ALA A 334 4.20 11.77 19.43
CA ALA A 334 5.46 11.41 20.07
C ALA A 334 6.48 10.83 19.06
N LEU A 335 6.01 10.01 18.11
CA LEU A 335 6.84 9.44 17.06
C LEU A 335 7.29 10.50 16.06
N VAL A 336 6.38 11.39 15.64
CA VAL A 336 6.69 12.50 14.70
C VAL A 336 7.73 13.43 15.30
N ARG A 337 7.58 13.81 16.58
CA ARG A 337 8.56 14.66 17.29
C ARG A 337 9.92 14.01 17.42
N ALA A 338 9.99 12.70 17.69
CA ALA A 338 11.25 11.97 17.78
C ALA A 338 11.98 11.99 16.42
N VAL A 339 11.28 11.64 15.34
CA VAL A 339 11.83 11.65 13.97
C VAL A 339 12.34 13.05 13.59
N LYS A 340 11.55 14.09 13.90
CA LYS A 340 11.92 15.48 13.64
C LYS A 340 13.13 15.94 14.46
N ARG A 341 13.17 15.63 15.75
CA ARG A 341 14.28 15.96 16.66
C ARG A 341 15.59 15.34 16.22
N GLU A 342 15.56 14.09 15.77
CA GLU A 342 16.73 13.35 15.30
C GLU A 342 17.08 13.67 13.82
N GLY A 343 16.36 14.58 13.15
CA GLY A 343 16.62 15.00 11.77
C GLY A 343 16.51 13.86 10.75
N ARG A 344 15.66 12.87 11.01
CA ARG A 344 15.50 11.72 10.12
C ARG A 344 14.53 12.05 8.98
N THR A 345 14.96 11.74 7.75
CA THR A 345 14.17 11.95 6.53
C THR A 345 13.35 10.70 6.22
N VAL A 346 12.03 10.82 6.35
CA VAL A 346 11.08 9.73 6.10
C VAL A 346 9.84 10.24 5.38
N VAL A 347 9.11 9.33 4.76
CA VAL A 347 7.74 9.56 4.31
C VAL A 347 6.78 9.09 5.39
N TRP A 348 5.79 9.90 5.77
CA TRP A 348 4.69 9.47 6.62
C TRP A 348 3.48 9.10 5.79
N SER A 349 2.90 7.94 6.02
CA SER A 349 1.69 7.44 5.35
C SER A 349 0.69 6.91 6.38
N CYS A 350 -0.58 7.23 6.22
CA CYS A 350 -1.67 6.76 7.10
C CYS A 350 -2.22 5.43 6.59
N ASP A 351 -2.21 4.40 7.42
CA ASP A 351 -2.98 3.16 7.23
C ASP A 351 -4.18 3.16 8.17
N PRO A 352 -5.32 3.67 7.75
CA PRO A 352 -6.50 3.79 8.60
C PRO A 352 -7.33 2.49 8.61
N MET A 353 -6.80 1.41 8.02
CA MET A 353 -7.54 0.16 7.86
C MET A 353 -7.33 -0.77 9.07
N HIS A 354 -6.06 -1.06 9.38
CA HIS A 354 -5.71 -2.13 10.33
C HIS A 354 -6.02 -1.81 11.80
N GLY A 355 -6.16 -0.54 12.17
CA GLY A 355 -6.55 -0.12 13.51
C GLY A 355 -8.07 -0.09 13.74
N ASN A 356 -8.87 -0.13 12.68
CA ASN A 356 -10.32 0.08 12.72
C ASN A 356 -11.16 -1.16 12.36
N THR A 357 -10.55 -2.35 12.39
CA THR A 357 -11.28 -3.61 12.15
C THR A 357 -12.05 -4.01 13.39
N ILE A 358 -13.35 -4.22 13.22
CA ILE A 358 -14.28 -4.69 14.27
C ILE A 358 -15.00 -5.97 13.82
N LYS A 359 -15.61 -6.67 14.76
CA LYS A 359 -16.53 -7.76 14.48
C LYS A 359 -17.96 -7.23 14.59
N ALA A 360 -18.70 -7.29 13.50
CA ALA A 360 -20.09 -6.90 13.43
C ALA A 360 -21.01 -7.83 14.21
N ALA A 361 -22.23 -7.41 14.54
CA ALA A 361 -23.22 -8.24 15.19
C ALA A 361 -23.60 -9.49 14.36
N SER A 362 -23.53 -9.36 13.03
CA SER A 362 -23.69 -10.45 12.07
C SER A 362 -22.58 -11.51 12.10
N GLY A 363 -21.48 -11.24 12.85
CA GLY A 363 -20.31 -12.12 12.95
C GLY A 363 -19.22 -11.84 11.92
N TYR A 364 -19.50 -11.07 10.88
CA TYR A 364 -18.51 -10.64 9.89
C TYR A 364 -17.51 -9.66 10.49
N LYS A 365 -16.27 -9.69 10.02
CA LYS A 365 -15.36 -8.57 10.23
C LYS A 365 -15.79 -7.43 9.34
N THR A 366 -15.69 -6.20 9.82
CA THR A 366 -15.94 -4.99 9.03
C THR A 366 -15.07 -3.84 9.51
N ARG A 367 -15.09 -2.75 8.74
CA ARG A 367 -14.46 -1.47 9.11
C ARG A 367 -15.46 -0.35 8.83
N PRO A 368 -15.88 0.40 9.87
CA PRO A 368 -16.76 1.55 9.65
C PRO A 368 -16.01 2.64 8.87
N PHE A 369 -16.57 3.07 7.75
CA PHE A 369 -15.97 4.08 6.86
C PHE A 369 -15.67 5.39 7.61
N ASP A 370 -16.56 5.79 8.52
CA ASP A 370 -16.36 7.01 9.32
C ASP A 370 -15.16 6.92 10.27
N GLN A 371 -14.85 5.72 10.79
CA GLN A 371 -13.65 5.52 11.61
C GLN A 371 -12.38 5.56 10.75
N ILE A 372 -12.42 4.97 9.55
CA ILE A 372 -11.33 5.08 8.58
C ILE A 372 -11.05 6.55 8.25
N LEU A 373 -12.09 7.29 7.91
CA LEU A 373 -11.99 8.73 7.60
C LEU A 373 -11.50 9.55 8.80
N LYS A 374 -11.97 9.24 10.01
CA LYS A 374 -11.54 9.93 11.24
C LYS A 374 -10.04 9.76 11.46
N GLU A 375 -9.50 8.55 11.34
CA GLU A 375 -8.05 8.32 11.50
C GLU A 375 -7.24 9.11 10.46
N VAL A 376 -7.70 9.18 9.21
CA VAL A 376 -7.05 10.00 8.17
C VAL A 376 -7.06 11.48 8.56
N LYS A 377 -8.21 12.03 8.99
CA LYS A 377 -8.31 13.43 9.41
C LYS A 377 -7.40 13.76 10.58
N ASP A 378 -7.39 12.91 11.59
CA ASP A 378 -6.54 13.08 12.78
C ASP A 378 -5.06 12.96 12.45
N PHE A 379 -4.68 12.06 11.52
CA PHE A 379 -3.32 11.96 10.99
C PHE A 379 -2.87 13.29 10.33
N PHE A 380 -3.68 13.88 9.47
CA PHE A 380 -3.40 15.19 8.86
C PHE A 380 -3.30 16.29 9.93
N ALA A 381 -4.21 16.32 10.90
CA ALA A 381 -4.20 17.30 11.98
C ALA A 381 -2.92 17.21 12.84
N VAL A 382 -2.45 16.01 13.16
CA VAL A 382 -1.19 15.81 13.89
C VAL A 382 -0.01 16.36 13.08
N HIS A 383 0.08 16.04 11.79
CA HIS A 383 1.18 16.53 10.95
C HIS A 383 1.17 18.05 10.80
N ALA A 384 -0.01 18.65 10.67
CA ALA A 384 -0.17 20.10 10.66
C ALA A 384 0.28 20.74 11.98
N ALA A 385 -0.10 20.17 13.13
CA ALA A 385 0.29 20.66 14.45
C ALA A 385 1.80 20.53 14.71
N GLU A 386 2.42 19.46 14.25
CA GLU A 386 3.86 19.22 14.42
C GLU A 386 4.73 19.89 13.33
N GLY A 387 4.14 20.56 12.35
CA GLY A 387 4.85 21.22 11.25
C GLY A 387 5.62 20.23 10.38
N THR A 388 5.00 19.11 10.05
CA THR A 388 5.50 18.03 9.17
C THR A 388 4.49 17.75 8.06
N PHE A 389 4.77 16.81 7.16
CA PHE A 389 3.90 16.52 6.02
C PHE A 389 3.12 15.22 6.22
N ALA A 390 1.80 15.26 6.01
CA ALA A 390 0.95 14.10 5.82
C ALA A 390 1.21 13.54 4.41
N GLY A 391 2.29 12.72 4.26
CA GLY A 391 2.85 12.36 2.96
C GLY A 391 2.00 11.39 2.15
N GLY A 392 1.09 10.63 2.74
CA GLY A 392 0.30 9.68 1.97
C GLY A 392 -0.74 8.90 2.74
N VAL A 393 -1.43 8.02 2.01
CA VAL A 393 -2.37 7.04 2.55
C VAL A 393 -2.05 5.63 2.07
N HIS A 394 -2.36 4.63 2.89
CA HIS A 394 -2.16 3.21 2.64
C HIS A 394 -3.47 2.47 2.90
N LEU A 395 -4.18 2.11 1.84
CA LEU A 395 -5.56 1.63 1.89
C LEU A 395 -5.68 0.16 1.48
N GLU A 396 -6.55 -0.60 2.15
CA GLU A 396 -7.03 -1.89 1.64
C GLU A 396 -8.31 -1.65 0.85
N MET A 397 -8.27 -1.90 -0.47
CA MET A 397 -9.33 -1.58 -1.40
C MET A 397 -9.37 -2.56 -2.57
N THR A 398 -10.52 -2.64 -3.23
CA THR A 398 -10.71 -3.42 -4.45
C THR A 398 -11.42 -2.59 -5.52
N GLY A 399 -11.27 -2.98 -6.77
CA GLY A 399 -12.04 -2.42 -7.90
C GLY A 399 -13.48 -2.92 -7.98
N LYS A 400 -13.88 -3.86 -7.12
CA LYS A 400 -15.21 -4.46 -7.10
C LYS A 400 -16.18 -3.70 -6.20
N ASN A 401 -17.47 -3.90 -6.41
CA ASN A 401 -18.53 -3.37 -5.57
C ASN A 401 -18.87 -4.35 -4.43
N VAL A 402 -17.90 -4.63 -3.56
CA VAL A 402 -18.07 -5.49 -2.38
C VAL A 402 -18.79 -4.76 -1.24
N THR A 403 -19.35 -5.52 -0.28
CA THR A 403 -19.99 -5.00 0.94
C THR A 403 -19.21 -5.45 2.18
N GLU A 404 -17.90 -5.14 2.25
CA GLU A 404 -17.01 -5.58 3.32
C GLU A 404 -16.83 -4.52 4.42
N CYS A 405 -16.87 -3.22 4.06
CA CYS A 405 -16.82 -2.09 4.98
C CYS A 405 -18.20 -1.44 5.09
N THR A 406 -18.64 -1.14 6.33
CA THR A 406 -19.91 -0.45 6.58
C THR A 406 -19.80 1.07 6.35
N GLY A 407 -20.93 1.72 6.04
CA GLY A 407 -21.00 3.16 5.79
C GLY A 407 -20.65 3.57 4.35
N GLY A 408 -20.11 4.77 4.21
CA GLY A 408 -19.89 5.41 2.92
C GLY A 408 -21.17 5.98 2.30
N ALA A 409 -21.08 6.54 1.10
CA ALA A 409 -22.20 7.23 0.44
C ALA A 409 -23.45 6.35 0.24
N ARG A 410 -23.27 5.04 0.10
CA ARG A 410 -24.39 4.08 0.01
C ARG A 410 -24.89 3.57 1.35
N ALA A 411 -24.36 4.05 2.46
CA ALA A 411 -24.76 3.71 3.82
C ALA A 411 -24.85 2.17 4.06
N ILE A 412 -23.84 1.42 3.61
CA ILE A 412 -23.78 -0.04 3.79
C ILE A 412 -23.94 -0.36 5.29
N THR A 413 -24.93 -1.17 5.60
CA THR A 413 -25.25 -1.59 6.97
C THR A 413 -24.64 -2.95 7.31
N ASP A 414 -24.74 -3.34 8.58
CA ASP A 414 -24.33 -4.67 9.07
C ASP A 414 -25.09 -5.82 8.36
N ALA A 415 -26.36 -5.58 8.02
CA ALA A 415 -27.20 -6.54 7.32
C ALA A 415 -26.77 -6.80 5.87
N ASP A 416 -26.13 -5.79 5.25
CA ASP A 416 -25.69 -5.83 3.84
C ASP A 416 -24.37 -6.56 3.67
N LEU A 417 -23.58 -6.75 4.75
CA LEU A 417 -22.25 -7.37 4.67
C LEU A 417 -22.25 -8.73 3.96
N LYS A 418 -23.27 -9.54 4.22
CA LYS A 418 -23.43 -10.90 3.64
C LYS A 418 -23.61 -10.90 2.11
N ASP A 419 -24.04 -9.80 1.50
CA ASP A 419 -24.48 -9.79 0.10
C ASP A 419 -23.33 -9.96 -0.89
N ARG A 420 -22.17 -9.32 -0.62
CA ARG A 420 -20.98 -9.37 -1.46
C ARG A 420 -19.69 -9.31 -0.61
N TYR A 421 -19.59 -10.20 0.37
CA TYR A 421 -18.42 -10.35 1.22
C TYR A 421 -17.44 -11.33 0.58
N HIS A 422 -16.44 -10.83 -0.14
CA HIS A 422 -15.54 -11.64 -0.96
C HIS A 422 -14.15 -11.85 -0.35
N THR A 423 -13.77 -11.03 0.62
CA THR A 423 -12.44 -11.16 1.22
C THR A 423 -12.28 -12.44 2.03
N TYR A 424 -11.15 -13.12 1.88
CA TYR A 424 -10.74 -14.23 2.73
C TYR A 424 -9.95 -13.78 3.97
N CYS A 425 -9.64 -12.49 4.07
CA CYS A 425 -8.82 -11.92 5.13
C CYS A 425 -9.55 -10.80 5.89
N ASP A 426 -9.16 -9.56 5.63
CA ASP A 426 -9.75 -8.40 6.30
C ASP A 426 -10.54 -7.55 5.29
N PRO A 427 -11.57 -6.82 5.75
CA PRO A 427 -12.47 -6.02 4.92
C PRO A 427 -11.74 -4.97 4.09
N ARG A 428 -12.14 -4.82 2.83
CA ARG A 428 -11.62 -3.83 1.88
C ARG A 428 -12.66 -2.76 1.60
N LEU A 429 -12.21 -1.54 1.34
CA LEU A 429 -13.06 -0.51 0.71
C LEU A 429 -13.46 -1.02 -0.69
N ASN A 430 -14.72 -0.89 -1.04
CA ASN A 430 -15.19 -1.11 -2.40
C ASN A 430 -14.78 0.06 -3.32
N ALA A 431 -15.04 -0.08 -4.63
CA ALA A 431 -14.68 0.93 -5.62
C ALA A 431 -15.25 2.32 -5.29
N GLU A 432 -16.51 2.39 -4.87
CA GLU A 432 -17.16 3.65 -4.53
C GLU A 432 -16.60 4.28 -3.26
N GLN A 433 -16.41 3.50 -2.20
CA GLN A 433 -15.81 3.97 -0.96
C GLN A 433 -14.36 4.43 -1.15
N ALA A 434 -13.59 3.76 -2.02
CA ALA A 434 -12.23 4.16 -2.33
C ALA A 434 -12.18 5.53 -3.04
N ILE A 435 -13.04 5.75 -4.03
CA ILE A 435 -13.13 7.05 -4.73
C ILE A 435 -13.69 8.13 -3.79
N GLU A 436 -14.69 7.82 -2.97
CA GLU A 436 -15.20 8.72 -1.94
C GLU A 436 -14.07 9.14 -0.98
N MET A 437 -13.27 8.21 -0.51
CA MET A 437 -12.10 8.50 0.33
C MET A 437 -11.13 9.45 -0.37
N ALA A 438 -10.88 9.27 -1.67
CA ALA A 438 -10.01 10.18 -2.41
C ALA A 438 -10.55 11.62 -2.46
N PHE A 439 -11.86 11.81 -2.61
CA PHE A 439 -12.47 13.15 -2.54
C PHE A 439 -12.32 13.77 -1.15
N LEU A 440 -12.50 12.99 -0.08
CA LEU A 440 -12.37 13.47 1.29
C LEU A 440 -10.91 13.82 1.64
N VAL A 441 -9.95 13.02 1.20
CA VAL A 441 -8.52 13.33 1.32
C VAL A 441 -8.15 14.56 0.49
N ALA A 442 -8.75 14.71 -0.69
CA ALA A 442 -8.56 15.87 -1.55
C ALA A 442 -8.96 17.19 -0.86
N GLU A 443 -10.03 17.18 -0.06
CA GLU A 443 -10.42 18.33 0.76
C GLU A 443 -9.33 18.69 1.78
N LEU A 444 -8.74 17.68 2.44
CA LEU A 444 -7.66 17.88 3.41
C LEU A 444 -6.39 18.45 2.73
N LEU A 445 -5.98 17.89 1.61
CA LEU A 445 -4.85 18.39 0.82
C LEU A 445 -5.05 19.84 0.37
N LYS A 446 -6.26 20.20 -0.03
CA LYS A 446 -6.59 21.57 -0.42
C LYS A 446 -6.49 22.53 0.78
N GLN A 447 -6.95 22.12 1.95
CA GLN A 447 -6.83 22.91 3.19
C GLN A 447 -5.36 23.10 3.58
N GLU A 448 -4.56 22.04 3.55
CA GLU A 448 -3.13 22.08 3.82
C GLU A 448 -2.39 23.04 2.89
N ARG A 449 -2.68 22.96 1.58
CA ARG A 449 -2.14 23.87 0.57
C ARG A 449 -2.53 25.34 0.86
N SER A 450 -3.77 25.60 1.19
CA SER A 450 -4.26 26.96 1.50
C SER A 450 -3.61 27.52 2.75
N GLY A 451 -3.29 26.69 3.74
CA GLY A 451 -2.53 27.08 4.93
C GLY A 451 -1.06 27.42 4.65
N ARG A 452 -0.46 26.77 3.65
CA ARG A 452 0.94 27.03 3.23
C ARG A 452 1.09 28.32 2.40
N VAL A 453 0.03 28.79 1.75
CA VAL A 453 0.04 30.01 0.89
C VAL A 453 -0.03 31.32 1.69
N ARG A 454 -0.10 31.30 3.02
CA ARG A 454 0.10 32.49 3.86
C ARG A 454 1.51 32.49 4.45
N PRO A 455 2.40 33.45 4.25
CA PRO A 455 2.25 34.88 3.96
C PRO A 455 3.36 35.45 3.04
N VAL A 456 3.07 36.19 2.03
CA VAL A 456 4.03 37.09 1.35
C VAL A 456 3.42 38.50 1.05
N ILE A 457 2.31 38.86 1.64
CA ILE A 457 1.78 40.22 1.45
C ILE A 457 1.46 40.83 2.83
N GLU A 458 2.47 41.12 3.61
CA GLU A 458 2.44 42.13 4.68
C GLU A 458 3.88 42.51 5.07
N ALA A 459 4.55 43.20 4.16
CA ALA A 459 5.71 44.06 4.48
C ALA A 459 6.03 44.93 3.27
N ALA A 460 5.14 45.86 2.98
CA ALA A 460 5.45 47.03 2.20
C ALA A 460 4.45 48.13 2.60
N GLU A 461 4.69 48.76 3.74
CA GLU A 461 4.38 50.13 4.06
C GLU A 461 5.59 50.74 4.80
#